data_1d6fd5bcf1e82770370328e480eb6074
#
_entry.id   1d6fd5bcf1e82770370328e480eb6074
#
_cell.length_a   1.000
_cell.length_b   1.000
_cell.length_c   1.000
_cell.angle_alpha   90.00
_cell.angle_beta   90.00
_cell.angle_gamma   90.00
#
_symmetry.space_group_name_H-M   'P 1'
#
loop_
_entity.id
_entity.type
_entity.pdbx_description
1 polymer ?
#
loop_
_entity_poly.entity_id
_entity_poly.type
_entity_poly.pdbx_seq_one_letter_code
_entity_poly.pdbx_strand_id
1 'polypeptide(L)'
;MFDSKGRKIHYLRLSVTDLCNLRCRYCMPDGVDKLEREDILTYEEFLRLAALFARCGVDTVRVTGGEPLVRKGVEQLVKGLKAIPGIRKVTMTTNAVLLEQQLPALLEAGLDSVNISLDTLDPALFAKITARDEFAAVQAGIHAALESGIPVKLNCVPQVGVNEGELEALAVLAQDKPLQVRFIEMMPIGYGAAMPCISGPELLARFRRRWPELAPLPGAACAALGDGPAVYYTVPGWKGDIGFIAAVHGKFCASCNRVRLTSQGFLRPCLASEAGCDLKALLRSGASDEELLTAIRTTIWEKPQEHHFELKQYIPATRGMYRIGG
;
A
#
# COMPACT_ATOMS: atom_id res chain seq x y z
N MET A 1 -6.01 -14.55 -12.90
CA MET A 1 -5.21 -15.67 -13.46
C MET A 1 -4.31 -16.27 -12.37
N PHE A 2 -3.63 -17.40 -12.67
CA PHE A 2 -2.64 -17.98 -11.77
C PHE A 2 -1.22 -17.75 -12.28
N ASP A 3 -0.27 -17.60 -11.39
CA ASP A 3 1.16 -17.60 -11.72
C ASP A 3 1.72 -19.03 -11.80
N SER A 4 3.02 -19.17 -12.15
CA SER A 4 3.68 -20.48 -12.27
C SER A 4 3.81 -21.26 -10.94
N LYS A 5 3.45 -20.65 -9.81
CA LYS A 5 3.47 -21.25 -8.47
C LYS A 5 2.07 -21.54 -7.94
N GLY A 6 1.02 -21.41 -8.78
CA GLY A 6 -0.36 -21.69 -8.42
C GLY A 6 -1.04 -20.60 -7.58
N ARG A 7 -0.43 -19.41 -7.41
CA ARG A 7 -1.05 -18.31 -6.68
C ARG A 7 -2.04 -17.57 -7.59
N LYS A 8 -3.26 -17.33 -7.08
CA LYS A 8 -4.25 -16.51 -7.79
C LYS A 8 -3.87 -15.03 -7.69
N ILE A 9 -3.49 -14.43 -8.80
CA ILE A 9 -3.17 -13.01 -8.90
C ILE A 9 -4.42 -12.25 -9.31
N HIS A 10 -4.99 -11.48 -8.39
CA HIS A 10 -6.22 -10.72 -8.60
C HIS A 10 -6.16 -9.29 -8.06
N TYR A 11 -5.01 -8.87 -7.55
CA TYR A 11 -4.82 -7.58 -6.89
C TYR A 11 -3.72 -6.76 -7.60
N LEU A 12 -4.11 -5.58 -8.12
CA LEU A 12 -3.18 -4.64 -8.75
C LEU A 12 -2.90 -3.46 -7.79
N ARG A 13 -1.62 -3.20 -7.49
CA ARG A 13 -1.21 -1.91 -6.92
C ARG A 13 -0.82 -0.98 -8.06
N LEU A 14 -1.48 0.17 -8.13
CA LEU A 14 -1.35 1.15 -9.20
C LEU A 14 -0.71 2.42 -8.62
N SER A 15 0.57 2.64 -8.87
CA SER A 15 1.24 3.88 -8.52
C SER A 15 0.92 4.95 -9.56
N VAL A 16 0.27 6.03 -9.14
CA VAL A 16 -0.16 7.08 -10.07
C VAL A 16 0.83 8.23 -10.18
N THR A 17 1.78 8.33 -9.24
CA THR A 17 2.81 9.38 -9.19
C THR A 17 3.95 8.97 -8.28
N ASP A 18 5.14 9.48 -8.53
CA ASP A 18 6.28 9.37 -7.61
C ASP A 18 6.36 10.56 -6.65
N LEU A 19 5.60 11.64 -6.91
CA LEU A 19 5.57 12.82 -6.07
C LEU A 19 4.86 12.54 -4.75
N CYS A 20 5.35 13.17 -3.67
CA CYS A 20 4.72 13.15 -2.36
C CYS A 20 4.87 14.53 -1.71
N ASN A 21 3.92 14.95 -0.91
CA ASN A 21 3.96 16.17 -0.11
C ASN A 21 4.70 16.00 1.23
N LEU A 22 5.00 14.75 1.64
CA LEU A 22 5.84 14.43 2.80
C LEU A 22 7.26 13.99 2.37
N ARG A 23 8.19 13.95 3.34
CA ARG A 23 9.60 13.52 3.16
C ARG A 23 9.99 12.52 4.25
N CYS A 24 9.21 11.44 4.36
CA CYS A 24 9.45 10.44 5.41
C CYS A 24 10.86 9.86 5.30
N ARG A 25 11.58 9.87 6.44
CA ARG A 25 13.00 9.52 6.56
C ARG A 25 13.36 8.11 6.05
N TYR A 26 12.44 7.17 6.12
CA TYR A 26 12.65 5.79 5.63
C TYR A 26 12.22 5.59 4.17
N CYS A 27 11.53 6.58 3.56
CA CYS A 27 10.97 6.46 2.22
C CYS A 27 11.68 7.34 1.21
N MET A 28 11.69 8.66 1.42
CA MET A 28 12.20 9.63 0.43
C MET A 28 12.70 10.95 1.10
N PRO A 29 13.68 10.89 2.02
CA PRO A 29 14.13 12.05 2.76
C PRO A 29 14.66 13.18 1.85
N ASP A 30 15.34 12.83 0.77
CA ASP A 30 15.94 13.79 -0.18
C ASP A 30 14.93 14.28 -1.24
N GLY A 31 13.68 13.80 -1.17
CA GLY A 31 12.67 14.07 -2.21
C GLY A 31 12.80 13.18 -3.43
N VAL A 32 12.23 13.62 -4.53
CA VAL A 32 12.32 12.95 -5.83
C VAL A 32 12.65 13.95 -6.91
N ASP A 33 13.43 13.52 -7.88
CA ASP A 33 13.58 14.23 -9.13
C ASP A 33 12.21 14.32 -9.81
N LYS A 34 11.88 15.50 -10.26
CA LYS A 34 10.62 15.71 -10.98
C LYS A 34 10.70 14.96 -12.31
N LEU A 35 9.84 13.95 -12.44
CA LEU A 35 9.64 13.30 -13.72
C LEU A 35 8.89 14.24 -14.68
N GLU A 36 9.27 14.22 -15.94
CA GLU A 36 8.52 14.93 -16.98
C GLU A 36 7.17 14.24 -17.20
N ARG A 37 6.18 14.99 -17.72
CA ARG A 37 4.83 14.44 -17.96
C ARG A 37 4.85 13.24 -18.90
N GLU A 38 5.77 13.24 -19.85
CA GLU A 38 5.96 12.18 -20.83
C GLU A 38 6.49 10.88 -20.21
N ASP A 39 7.14 10.97 -19.07
CA ASP A 39 7.64 9.78 -18.35
C ASP A 39 6.56 9.05 -17.56
N ILE A 40 5.44 9.70 -17.30
CA ILE A 40 4.35 9.16 -16.48
C ILE A 40 3.18 8.76 -17.39
N LEU A 41 2.49 7.66 -17.05
CA LEU A 41 1.25 7.27 -17.73
C LEU A 41 0.15 8.31 -17.52
N THR A 42 -0.66 8.58 -18.56
CA THR A 42 -1.89 9.35 -18.46
C THR A 42 -2.98 8.52 -17.77
N TYR A 43 -4.09 9.15 -17.37
CA TYR A 43 -5.21 8.40 -16.78
C TYR A 43 -5.85 7.45 -17.78
N GLU A 44 -5.94 7.84 -19.05
CA GLU A 44 -6.44 6.99 -20.14
C GLU A 44 -5.56 5.76 -20.34
N GLU A 45 -4.22 5.94 -20.29
CA GLU A 45 -3.27 4.82 -20.38
C GLU A 45 -3.43 3.87 -19.17
N PHE A 46 -3.58 4.41 -17.95
CA PHE A 46 -3.87 3.61 -16.75
C PHE A 46 -5.18 2.83 -16.89
N LEU A 47 -6.25 3.46 -17.36
CA LEU A 47 -7.56 2.82 -17.52
C LEU A 47 -7.52 1.73 -18.59
N ARG A 48 -6.84 1.95 -19.72
CA ARG A 48 -6.62 0.93 -20.75
C ARG A 48 -5.89 -0.29 -20.18
N LEU A 49 -4.78 -0.06 -19.47
CA LEU A 49 -4.03 -1.15 -18.83
C LEU A 49 -4.85 -1.85 -17.74
N ALA A 50 -5.60 -1.11 -16.91
CA ALA A 50 -6.45 -1.70 -15.87
C ALA A 50 -7.56 -2.58 -16.46
N ALA A 51 -8.13 -2.20 -17.60
CA ALA A 51 -9.09 -3.05 -18.34
C ALA A 51 -8.45 -4.36 -18.81
N LEU A 52 -7.20 -4.33 -19.28
CA LEU A 52 -6.47 -5.54 -19.65
C LEU A 52 -6.13 -6.40 -18.43
N PHE A 53 -5.77 -5.79 -17.29
CA PHE A 53 -5.61 -6.53 -16.04
C PHE A 53 -6.92 -7.19 -15.58
N ALA A 54 -8.06 -6.52 -15.73
CA ALA A 54 -9.37 -7.10 -15.43
C ALA A 54 -9.67 -8.33 -16.31
N ARG A 55 -9.33 -8.30 -17.61
CA ARG A 55 -9.39 -9.47 -18.51
C ARG A 55 -8.47 -10.60 -18.05
N CYS A 56 -7.40 -10.32 -17.31
CA CYS A 56 -6.55 -11.31 -16.66
C CYS A 56 -7.08 -11.80 -15.30
N GLY A 57 -8.25 -11.30 -14.83
CA GLY A 57 -8.89 -11.70 -13.58
C GLY A 57 -8.43 -10.87 -12.36
N VAL A 58 -7.87 -9.68 -12.58
CA VAL A 58 -7.70 -8.68 -11.52
C VAL A 58 -9.06 -8.06 -11.22
N ASP A 59 -9.47 -8.09 -9.97
CA ASP A 59 -10.75 -7.56 -9.51
C ASP A 59 -10.61 -6.48 -8.42
N THR A 60 -9.41 -6.28 -7.92
CA THR A 60 -9.10 -5.32 -6.87
C THR A 60 -7.94 -4.41 -7.31
N VAL A 61 -8.16 -3.11 -7.30
CA VAL A 61 -7.13 -2.11 -7.61
C VAL A 61 -6.88 -1.25 -6.36
N ARG A 62 -5.61 -1.10 -6.02
CA ARG A 62 -5.19 -0.13 -5.00
C ARG A 62 -4.44 1.01 -5.63
N VAL A 63 -5.05 2.18 -5.62
CA VAL A 63 -4.40 3.43 -6.02
C VAL A 63 -3.40 3.84 -4.94
N THR A 64 -2.17 4.11 -5.36
CA THR A 64 -1.04 4.48 -4.50
C THR A 64 -0.10 5.40 -5.30
N GLY A 65 1.11 5.62 -4.81
CA GLY A 65 2.12 6.44 -5.47
C GLY A 65 3.24 6.75 -4.51
N GLY A 66 3.86 7.92 -4.67
CA GLY A 66 4.37 8.66 -3.54
C GLY A 66 3.16 9.03 -2.65
N GLU A 67 2.41 10.07 -3.05
CA GLU A 67 1.08 10.35 -2.49
C GLU A 67 0.06 10.51 -3.62
N PRO A 68 -0.95 9.65 -3.74
CA PRO A 68 -1.88 9.70 -4.87
C PRO A 68 -2.70 10.99 -4.93
N LEU A 69 -3.02 11.59 -3.78
CA LEU A 69 -3.84 12.80 -3.68
C LEU A 69 -3.12 14.08 -4.18
N VAL A 70 -1.80 14.05 -4.40
CA VAL A 70 -1.11 15.18 -5.04
C VAL A 70 -1.29 15.20 -6.56
N ARG A 71 -1.72 14.09 -7.16
CA ARG A 71 -2.03 14.03 -8.59
C ARG A 71 -3.44 14.54 -8.84
N LYS A 72 -3.56 15.71 -9.47
CA LYS A 72 -4.84 16.36 -9.77
C LYS A 72 -5.75 15.45 -10.59
N GLY A 73 -7.03 15.38 -10.21
CA GLY A 73 -8.03 14.59 -10.92
C GLY A 73 -7.99 13.09 -10.61
N VAL A 74 -7.35 12.68 -9.52
CA VAL A 74 -7.25 11.25 -9.13
C VAL A 74 -8.64 10.63 -8.91
N GLU A 75 -9.64 11.39 -8.52
CA GLU A 75 -11.05 10.99 -8.42
C GLU A 75 -11.62 10.53 -9.78
N GLN A 76 -11.17 11.13 -10.89
CA GLN A 76 -11.58 10.71 -12.24
C GLN A 76 -11.01 9.32 -12.57
N LEU A 77 -9.76 9.06 -12.15
CA LEU A 77 -9.18 7.72 -12.29
C LEU A 77 -9.95 6.70 -11.44
N VAL A 78 -10.29 7.02 -10.19
CA VAL A 78 -11.10 6.13 -9.32
C VAL A 78 -12.42 5.80 -9.99
N LYS A 79 -13.14 6.82 -10.50
CA LYS A 79 -14.40 6.65 -11.23
C LYS A 79 -14.25 5.78 -12.47
N GLY A 80 -13.19 6.02 -13.26
CA GLY A 80 -12.90 5.21 -14.44
C GLY A 80 -12.58 3.75 -14.09
N LEU A 81 -11.79 3.50 -13.05
CA LEU A 81 -11.47 2.15 -12.57
C LEU A 81 -12.74 1.40 -12.11
N LYS A 82 -13.65 2.06 -11.39
CA LYS A 82 -14.94 1.48 -10.95
C LYS A 82 -15.86 1.14 -12.11
N ALA A 83 -15.75 1.83 -13.23
CA ALA A 83 -16.53 1.57 -14.43
C ALA A 83 -16.01 0.37 -15.26
N ILE A 84 -14.81 -0.13 -15.00
CA ILE A 84 -14.23 -1.26 -15.74
C ILE A 84 -14.94 -2.57 -15.35
N PRO A 85 -15.55 -3.30 -16.29
CA PRO A 85 -16.14 -4.61 -16.01
C PRO A 85 -15.11 -5.57 -15.40
N GLY A 86 -15.44 -6.18 -14.27
CA GLY A 86 -14.57 -7.10 -13.54
C GLY A 86 -13.81 -6.46 -12.38
N ILE A 87 -13.62 -5.14 -12.35
CA ILE A 87 -13.07 -4.45 -11.17
C ILE A 87 -14.19 -4.27 -10.14
N ARG A 88 -14.10 -5.00 -9.05
CA ARG A 88 -15.07 -4.97 -7.94
C ARG A 88 -14.71 -3.96 -6.88
N LYS A 89 -13.40 -3.78 -6.61
CA LYS A 89 -12.91 -2.99 -5.48
C LYS A 89 -11.79 -2.04 -5.90
N VAL A 90 -12.00 -0.75 -5.62
CA VAL A 90 -10.98 0.30 -5.77
C VAL A 90 -10.68 0.89 -4.41
N THR A 91 -9.44 0.79 -3.98
CA THR A 91 -8.98 1.23 -2.66
C THR A 91 -7.82 2.20 -2.81
N MET A 92 -7.53 2.99 -1.78
CA MET A 92 -6.43 3.94 -1.82
C MET A 92 -5.48 3.77 -0.62
N THR A 93 -4.20 4.03 -0.84
CA THR A 93 -3.23 4.26 0.25
C THR A 93 -2.78 5.70 0.18
N THR A 94 -2.89 6.44 1.29
CA THR A 94 -2.60 7.88 1.37
C THR A 94 -1.95 8.23 2.70
N ASN A 95 -1.24 9.35 2.75
CA ASN A 95 -0.77 9.98 3.99
C ASN A 95 -1.83 10.87 4.65
N ALA A 96 -2.99 11.01 4.03
CA ALA A 96 -4.18 11.73 4.48
C ALA A 96 -4.06 13.26 4.58
N VAL A 97 -2.93 13.91 4.29
CA VAL A 97 -2.79 15.37 4.36
C VAL A 97 -3.85 16.10 3.51
N LEU A 98 -4.19 15.55 2.36
CA LEU A 98 -5.20 16.13 1.45
C LEU A 98 -6.55 15.39 1.50
N LEU A 99 -6.71 14.41 2.40
CA LEU A 99 -7.85 13.50 2.36
C LEU A 99 -9.16 14.20 2.75
N GLU A 100 -9.18 15.01 3.81
CA GLU A 100 -10.39 15.72 4.24
C GLU A 100 -11.04 16.49 3.08
N GLN A 101 -10.22 17.22 2.33
CA GLN A 101 -10.68 18.05 1.23
C GLN A 101 -11.17 17.26 0.01
N GLN A 102 -10.52 16.12 -0.28
CA GLN A 102 -10.78 15.34 -1.50
C GLN A 102 -11.73 14.16 -1.28
N LEU A 103 -11.98 13.77 -0.03
CA LEU A 103 -12.77 12.59 0.30
C LEU A 103 -14.19 12.60 -0.30
N PRO A 104 -14.96 13.71 -0.29
CA PRO A 104 -16.28 13.72 -0.89
C PRO A 104 -16.27 13.31 -2.37
N ALA A 105 -15.36 13.86 -3.17
CA ALA A 105 -15.23 13.52 -4.58
C ALA A 105 -14.75 12.06 -4.81
N LEU A 106 -13.90 11.54 -3.93
CA LEU A 106 -13.46 10.15 -3.98
C LEU A 106 -14.59 9.16 -3.66
N LEU A 107 -15.46 9.51 -2.71
CA LEU A 107 -16.64 8.69 -2.37
C LEU A 107 -17.65 8.69 -3.52
N GLU A 108 -17.92 9.86 -4.11
CA GLU A 108 -18.77 9.97 -5.31
C GLU A 108 -18.20 9.16 -6.49
N ALA A 109 -16.87 9.14 -6.64
CA ALA A 109 -16.18 8.33 -7.64
C ALA A 109 -16.24 6.81 -7.35
N GLY A 110 -16.70 6.38 -6.17
CA GLY A 110 -16.87 4.99 -5.78
C GLY A 110 -15.65 4.37 -5.09
N LEU A 111 -14.87 5.15 -4.35
CA LEU A 111 -13.78 4.61 -3.53
C LEU A 111 -14.32 3.70 -2.43
N ASP A 112 -13.81 2.46 -2.32
CA ASP A 112 -14.34 1.44 -1.41
C ASP A 112 -13.66 1.41 -0.02
N SER A 113 -12.44 1.86 0.11
CA SER A 113 -11.72 1.93 1.40
C SER A 113 -10.42 2.73 1.32
N VAL A 114 -9.98 3.23 2.47
CA VAL A 114 -8.69 3.94 2.59
C VAL A 114 -7.75 3.24 3.56
N ASN A 115 -6.47 3.21 3.17
CA ASN A 115 -5.37 2.92 4.09
C ASN A 115 -4.61 4.21 4.33
N ILE A 116 -4.50 4.64 5.57
CA ILE A 116 -3.83 5.87 5.96
C ILE A 116 -2.51 5.54 6.66
N SER A 117 -1.43 6.17 6.24
CA SER A 117 -0.12 6.02 6.89
C SER A 117 -0.02 6.96 8.08
N LEU A 118 0.22 6.41 9.28
CA LEU A 118 0.37 7.18 10.52
C LEU A 118 1.37 6.46 11.44
N ASP A 119 2.54 7.03 11.60
CA ASP A 119 3.64 6.41 12.36
C ASP A 119 3.73 6.88 13.82
N THR A 120 3.03 7.97 14.19
CA THR A 120 3.07 8.57 15.53
C THR A 120 1.80 9.36 15.83
N LEU A 121 1.49 9.55 17.10
CA LEU A 121 0.43 10.44 17.60
C LEU A 121 0.99 11.77 18.14
N ASP A 122 2.31 11.90 18.21
CA ASP A 122 3.01 13.14 18.64
C ASP A 122 3.29 14.05 17.44
N PRO A 123 2.73 15.29 17.39
CA PRO A 123 2.96 16.23 16.30
C PRO A 123 4.45 16.57 16.08
N ALA A 124 5.22 16.68 17.15
CA ALA A 124 6.65 17.01 17.05
C ALA A 124 7.44 15.82 16.45
N LEU A 125 7.10 14.60 16.83
CA LEU A 125 7.69 13.40 16.24
C LEU A 125 7.23 13.21 14.80
N PHE A 126 5.96 13.51 14.49
CA PHE A 126 5.46 13.49 13.11
C PHE A 126 6.28 14.40 12.20
N ALA A 127 6.52 15.65 12.64
CA ALA A 127 7.34 16.59 11.89
C ALA A 127 8.79 16.09 11.70
N LYS A 128 9.37 15.40 12.68
CA LYS A 128 10.71 14.77 12.56
C LYS A 128 10.73 13.58 11.58
N ILE A 129 9.69 12.75 11.60
CA ILE A 129 9.60 11.58 10.70
C ILE A 129 9.37 12.01 9.26
N THR A 130 8.48 12.99 9.04
CA THR A 130 7.97 13.36 7.72
C THR A 130 8.62 14.60 7.11
N ALA A 131 9.43 15.32 7.87
CA ALA A 131 10.01 16.64 7.55
C ALA A 131 8.95 17.69 7.13
N ARG A 132 7.73 17.57 7.67
CA ARG A 132 6.60 18.49 7.43
C ARG A 132 5.73 18.61 8.67
N ASP A 133 5.19 19.81 8.91
CA ASP A 133 4.24 20.09 10.00
C ASP A 133 2.79 19.99 9.46
N GLU A 134 2.36 18.75 9.17
CA GLU A 134 1.05 18.47 8.58
C GLU A 134 0.20 17.53 9.47
N PHE A 135 0.57 17.37 10.74
CA PHE A 135 -0.10 16.43 11.64
C PHE A 135 -1.59 16.75 11.81
N ALA A 136 -1.93 18.04 11.94
CA ALA A 136 -3.33 18.47 12.08
C ALA A 136 -4.16 18.10 10.85
N ALA A 137 -3.62 18.28 9.64
CA ALA A 137 -4.29 17.90 8.40
C ALA A 137 -4.50 16.37 8.29
N VAL A 138 -3.51 15.58 8.73
CA VAL A 138 -3.64 14.11 8.78
C VAL A 138 -4.74 13.69 9.75
N GLN A 139 -4.82 14.29 10.93
CA GLN A 139 -5.88 14.02 11.91
C GLN A 139 -7.27 14.37 11.37
N ALA A 140 -7.41 15.52 10.70
CA ALA A 140 -8.65 15.93 10.05
C ALA A 140 -9.06 14.93 8.95
N GLY A 141 -8.11 14.48 8.12
CA GLY A 141 -8.36 13.45 7.11
C GLY A 141 -8.78 12.09 7.68
N ILE A 142 -8.20 11.66 8.80
CA ILE A 142 -8.60 10.43 9.51
C ILE A 142 -10.02 10.59 10.06
N HIS A 143 -10.32 11.73 10.68
CA HIS A 143 -11.63 12.01 11.25
C HIS A 143 -12.72 12.01 10.15
N ALA A 144 -12.51 12.75 9.08
CA ALA A 144 -13.42 12.79 7.93
C ALA A 144 -13.67 11.39 7.34
N ALA A 145 -12.61 10.56 7.20
CA ALA A 145 -12.76 9.20 6.71
C ALA A 145 -13.61 8.34 7.66
N LEU A 146 -13.43 8.45 8.98
CA LEU A 146 -14.23 7.71 9.96
C LEU A 146 -15.70 8.16 9.98
N GLU A 147 -15.95 9.46 9.91
CA GLU A 147 -17.31 10.01 9.87
C GLU A 147 -18.07 9.64 8.59
N SER A 148 -17.36 9.50 7.48
CA SER A 148 -17.97 9.09 6.21
C SER A 148 -18.44 7.63 6.19
N GLY A 149 -18.03 6.81 7.16
CA GLY A 149 -18.33 5.39 7.22
C GLY A 149 -17.53 4.52 6.24
N ILE A 150 -16.60 5.09 5.46
CA ILE A 150 -15.72 4.29 4.60
C ILE A 150 -14.79 3.42 5.47
N PRO A 151 -14.53 2.14 5.12
CA PRO A 151 -13.57 1.32 5.84
C PRO A 151 -12.17 1.95 5.90
N VAL A 152 -11.66 2.18 7.12
CA VAL A 152 -10.37 2.83 7.39
C VAL A 152 -9.39 1.82 7.97
N LYS A 153 -8.15 1.85 7.47
CA LYS A 153 -7.02 1.13 8.06
C LYS A 153 -5.86 2.10 8.28
N LEU A 154 -5.35 2.15 9.48
CA LEU A 154 -4.12 2.88 9.79
C LEU A 154 -2.92 1.96 9.60
N ASN A 155 -1.88 2.44 8.94
CA ASN A 155 -0.61 1.75 8.78
C ASN A 155 0.46 2.46 9.57
N CYS A 156 1.16 1.76 10.40
CA CYS A 156 2.35 2.22 11.12
C CYS A 156 3.55 1.36 10.75
N VAL A 157 4.69 1.98 10.52
CA VAL A 157 5.98 1.30 10.39
C VAL A 157 6.75 1.48 11.70
N PRO A 158 6.89 0.42 12.53
CA PRO A 158 7.66 0.47 13.77
C PRO A 158 9.14 0.75 13.49
N GLN A 159 9.69 1.74 14.16
CA GLN A 159 11.09 2.19 14.02
C GLN A 159 11.74 2.24 15.39
N VAL A 160 12.81 1.44 15.60
CA VAL A 160 13.58 1.41 16.85
C VAL A 160 14.17 2.78 17.15
N GLY A 161 14.04 3.23 18.41
CA GLY A 161 14.53 4.53 18.87
C GLY A 161 13.80 5.75 18.29
N VAL A 162 12.67 5.54 17.60
CA VAL A 162 11.88 6.63 16.98
C VAL A 162 10.46 6.64 17.52
N ASN A 163 9.61 5.72 17.08
CA ASN A 163 8.20 5.64 17.47
C ASN A 163 7.86 4.40 18.31
N GLU A 164 8.84 3.63 18.71
CA GLU A 164 8.63 2.37 19.46
C GLU A 164 7.89 2.57 20.78
N GLY A 165 8.00 3.76 21.40
CA GLY A 165 7.30 4.10 22.63
C GLY A 165 5.79 4.34 22.46
N GLU A 166 5.32 4.55 21.23
CA GLU A 166 3.93 4.91 20.93
C GLU A 166 3.09 3.78 20.30
N LEU A 167 3.69 2.61 20.06
CA LEU A 167 3.02 1.55 19.29
C LEU A 167 1.75 1.02 19.98
N GLU A 168 1.75 0.94 21.32
CA GLU A 168 0.56 0.59 22.08
C GLU A 168 -0.51 1.71 22.02
N ALA A 169 -0.11 2.97 22.10
CA ALA A 169 -1.04 4.10 22.00
C ALA A 169 -1.70 4.13 20.60
N LEU A 170 -0.94 3.85 19.55
CA LEU A 170 -1.48 3.69 18.19
C LEU A 170 -2.47 2.52 18.13
N ALA A 171 -2.15 1.37 18.71
CA ALA A 171 -3.03 0.21 18.73
C ALA A 171 -4.36 0.51 19.44
N VAL A 172 -4.35 1.28 20.54
CA VAL A 172 -5.54 1.69 21.30
C VAL A 172 -6.53 2.49 20.47
N LEU A 173 -6.14 3.10 19.34
CA LEU A 173 -7.10 3.73 18.45
C LEU A 173 -8.17 2.77 17.93
N ALA A 174 -7.87 1.47 17.85
CA ALA A 174 -8.83 0.44 17.47
C ALA A 174 -9.81 0.07 18.62
N GLN A 175 -9.55 0.49 19.87
CA GLN A 175 -10.43 0.20 21.00
C GLN A 175 -11.81 0.84 20.80
N ASP A 176 -11.84 2.13 20.47
CA ASP A 176 -13.07 2.92 20.45
C ASP A 176 -13.55 3.25 19.03
N LYS A 177 -12.77 2.92 18.00
CA LYS A 177 -13.06 3.24 16.61
C LYS A 177 -13.14 1.98 15.75
N PRO A 178 -14.07 1.89 14.79
CA PRO A 178 -14.22 0.74 13.89
C PRO A 178 -13.16 0.79 12.77
N LEU A 179 -11.89 0.71 13.14
CA LEU A 179 -10.76 0.74 12.21
C LEU A 179 -9.76 -0.36 12.55
N GLN A 180 -8.89 -0.69 11.61
CA GLN A 180 -7.77 -1.59 11.84
C GLN A 180 -6.46 -0.80 11.94
N VAL A 181 -5.70 -0.99 13.02
CA VAL A 181 -4.33 -0.49 13.13
C VAL A 181 -3.37 -1.59 12.72
N ARG A 182 -2.58 -1.35 11.67
CA ARG A 182 -1.66 -2.35 11.12
C ARG A 182 -0.21 -1.92 11.29
N PHE A 183 0.56 -2.78 11.90
CA PHE A 183 1.99 -2.61 12.06
C PHE A 183 2.71 -3.36 10.94
N ILE A 184 3.46 -2.61 10.13
CA ILE A 184 4.16 -3.11 8.95
C ILE A 184 5.63 -3.18 9.27
N GLU A 185 6.19 -4.39 9.25
CA GLU A 185 7.63 -4.58 9.43
C GLU A 185 8.42 -3.78 8.39
N MET A 186 9.43 -3.04 8.84
CA MET A 186 10.31 -2.27 7.97
C MET A 186 10.96 -3.21 6.95
N MET A 187 10.71 -2.95 5.68
CA MET A 187 11.34 -3.72 4.60
C MET A 187 12.70 -3.09 4.24
N PRO A 188 13.73 -3.90 3.99
CA PRO A 188 15.06 -3.40 3.67
C PRO A 188 15.12 -2.91 2.20
N ILE A 189 14.36 -1.86 1.89
CA ILE A 189 14.26 -1.24 0.55
C ILE A 189 14.62 0.24 0.67
N GLY A 190 15.49 0.72 -0.23
CA GLY A 190 15.94 2.10 -0.23
C GLY A 190 16.49 2.52 1.12
N TYR A 191 16.04 3.66 1.64
CA TYR A 191 16.49 4.19 2.95
C TYR A 191 16.14 3.30 4.14
N GLY A 192 15.05 2.52 4.05
CA GLY A 192 14.65 1.56 5.08
C GLY A 192 15.66 0.43 5.29
N ALA A 193 16.52 0.13 4.31
CA ALA A 193 17.51 -0.95 4.40
C ALA A 193 18.58 -0.73 5.50
N ALA A 194 18.86 0.53 5.84
CA ALA A 194 19.83 0.90 6.87
C ALA A 194 19.20 1.13 8.25
N MET A 195 17.87 0.99 8.37
CA MET A 195 17.17 1.30 9.62
C MET A 195 16.88 0.05 10.43
N PRO A 196 17.12 0.06 11.75
CA PRO A 196 16.75 -1.04 12.62
C PRO A 196 15.21 -1.13 12.70
N CYS A 197 14.69 -2.35 12.66
CA CYS A 197 13.26 -2.61 12.73
C CYS A 197 12.90 -3.50 13.92
N ILE A 198 11.63 -3.44 14.33
CA ILE A 198 11.03 -4.38 15.26
C ILE A 198 10.36 -5.46 14.43
N SER A 199 10.69 -6.72 14.68
CA SER A 199 10.06 -7.82 13.96
C SER A 199 8.58 -7.98 14.32
N GLY A 200 7.78 -8.49 13.37
CA GLY A 200 6.37 -8.77 13.63
C GLY A 200 6.13 -9.70 14.83
N PRO A 201 6.86 -10.83 14.97
CA PRO A 201 6.76 -11.71 16.14
C PRO A 201 7.12 -11.02 17.47
N GLU A 202 8.16 -10.19 17.48
CA GLU A 202 8.58 -9.43 18.67
C GLU A 202 7.49 -8.44 19.12
N LEU A 203 6.94 -7.69 18.16
CA LEU A 203 5.87 -6.74 18.44
C LEU A 203 4.59 -7.45 18.91
N LEU A 204 4.23 -8.59 18.31
CA LEU A 204 3.11 -9.41 18.76
C LEU A 204 3.31 -9.90 20.20
N ALA A 205 4.51 -10.37 20.54
CA ALA A 205 4.84 -10.78 21.90
C ALA A 205 4.74 -9.64 22.91
N ARG A 206 5.17 -8.43 22.51
CA ARG A 206 5.02 -7.19 23.30
C ARG A 206 3.55 -6.87 23.54
N PHE A 207 2.70 -6.91 22.52
CA PHE A 207 1.27 -6.63 22.63
C PHE A 207 0.53 -7.67 23.45
N ARG A 208 0.89 -8.96 23.38
CA ARG A 208 0.33 -10.01 24.25
C ARG A 208 0.66 -9.81 25.74
N ARG A 209 1.82 -9.24 26.06
CA ARG A 209 2.13 -8.85 27.45
C ARG A 209 1.25 -7.69 27.92
N ARG A 210 0.93 -6.75 27.03
CA ARG A 210 0.08 -5.59 27.35
C ARG A 210 -1.40 -5.95 27.38
N TRP A 211 -1.84 -6.81 26.49
CA TRP A 211 -3.22 -7.32 26.37
C TRP A 211 -3.19 -8.84 26.32
N PRO A 212 -3.25 -9.52 27.49
CA PRO A 212 -3.20 -10.99 27.53
C PRO A 212 -4.34 -11.67 26.77
N GLU A 213 -5.48 -11.01 26.61
CA GLU A 213 -6.64 -11.50 25.86
C GLU A 213 -6.53 -11.33 24.35
N LEU A 214 -5.43 -10.74 23.85
CA LEU A 214 -5.19 -10.56 22.41
C LEU A 214 -5.19 -11.91 21.69
N ALA A 215 -6.23 -12.18 20.91
CA ALA A 215 -6.44 -13.44 20.21
C ALA A 215 -6.48 -13.26 18.69
N PRO A 216 -6.10 -14.27 17.92
CA PRO A 216 -6.25 -14.23 16.47
C PRO A 216 -7.69 -13.99 16.06
N LEU A 217 -7.91 -13.10 15.09
CA LEU A 217 -9.23 -12.87 14.53
C LEU A 217 -9.68 -14.11 13.74
N PRO A 218 -10.92 -14.63 13.96
CA PRO A 218 -11.42 -15.79 13.21
C PRO A 218 -11.38 -15.61 11.69
N GLY A 219 -11.13 -16.69 10.97
CA GLY A 219 -10.88 -16.64 9.52
C GLY A 219 -11.98 -15.95 8.71
N ALA A 220 -13.26 -16.16 9.02
CA ALA A 220 -14.37 -15.49 8.34
C ALA A 220 -14.36 -13.97 8.57
N ALA A 221 -14.11 -13.52 9.80
CA ALA A 221 -13.99 -12.10 10.11
C ALA A 221 -12.73 -11.48 9.49
N CYS A 222 -11.61 -12.22 9.47
CA CYS A 222 -10.39 -11.80 8.81
C CYS A 222 -10.60 -11.60 7.29
N ALA A 223 -11.32 -12.51 6.63
CA ALA A 223 -11.64 -12.41 5.20
C ALA A 223 -12.47 -11.16 4.87
N ALA A 224 -13.37 -10.74 5.76
CA ALA A 224 -14.15 -9.52 5.58
C ALA A 224 -13.29 -8.25 5.57
N LEU A 225 -12.10 -8.28 6.19
CA LEU A 225 -11.17 -7.17 6.20
C LEU A 225 -10.39 -7.02 4.88
N GLY A 226 -10.53 -7.99 3.95
CA GLY A 226 -9.98 -7.95 2.58
C GLY A 226 -8.69 -8.74 2.40
N ASP A 227 -8.17 -8.73 1.17
CA ASP A 227 -7.15 -9.63 0.63
C ASP A 227 -5.69 -9.19 0.92
N GLY A 228 -5.47 -8.41 1.98
CA GLY A 228 -4.14 -7.96 2.39
C GLY A 228 -3.33 -9.06 3.10
N PRO A 229 -2.00 -8.87 3.28
CA PRO A 229 -1.14 -9.84 3.94
C PRO A 229 -1.15 -9.73 5.46
N ALA A 230 -1.98 -8.86 6.03
CA ALA A 230 -2.03 -8.67 7.48
C ALA A 230 -2.68 -9.88 8.16
N VAL A 231 -2.04 -10.35 9.21
CA VAL A 231 -2.64 -11.27 10.18
C VAL A 231 -3.27 -10.42 11.28
N TYR A 232 -4.56 -10.59 11.51
CA TYR A 232 -5.31 -9.77 12.44
C TYR A 232 -5.55 -10.45 13.78
N TYR A 233 -5.59 -9.63 14.82
CA TYR A 233 -5.87 -10.00 16.20
C TYR A 233 -6.92 -9.04 16.75
N THR A 234 -7.76 -9.54 17.66
CA THR A 234 -8.76 -8.76 18.34
C THR A 234 -8.55 -8.81 19.85
N VAL A 235 -8.97 -7.75 20.55
CA VAL A 235 -9.08 -7.72 22.02
C VAL A 235 -10.57 -7.66 22.36
N PRO A 236 -11.09 -8.48 23.27
CA PRO A 236 -12.50 -8.47 23.65
C PRO A 236 -12.99 -7.07 24.02
N GLY A 237 -14.12 -6.65 23.46
CA GLY A 237 -14.71 -5.34 23.69
C GLY A 237 -14.16 -4.21 22.80
N TRP A 238 -13.15 -4.43 21.99
CA TRP A 238 -12.70 -3.43 21.03
C TRP A 238 -13.60 -3.38 19.79
N LYS A 239 -13.75 -2.18 19.21
CA LYS A 239 -14.53 -1.97 17.97
C LYS A 239 -13.78 -2.30 16.71
N GLY A 240 -12.47 -2.24 16.75
CA GLY A 240 -11.56 -2.53 15.63
C GLY A 240 -10.53 -3.58 15.99
N ASP A 241 -9.54 -3.79 15.11
CA ASP A 241 -8.59 -4.88 15.21
C ASP A 241 -7.15 -4.39 15.05
N ILE A 242 -6.21 -5.20 15.53
CA ILE A 242 -4.77 -4.99 15.36
C ILE A 242 -4.27 -5.95 14.29
N GLY A 243 -3.54 -5.45 13.29
CA GLY A 243 -2.97 -6.24 12.22
C GLY A 243 -1.44 -6.21 12.22
N PHE A 244 -0.82 -7.32 11.84
CA PHE A 244 0.63 -7.40 11.65
C PHE A 244 0.95 -7.83 10.23
N ILE A 245 1.87 -7.10 9.59
CA ILE A 245 2.42 -7.41 8.27
C ILE A 245 3.90 -7.69 8.45
N ALA A 246 4.23 -8.94 8.79
CA ALA A 246 5.59 -9.41 8.99
C ALA A 246 6.24 -9.71 7.63
N ALA A 247 6.71 -8.68 6.95
CA ALA A 247 7.18 -8.78 5.57
C ALA A 247 8.56 -9.46 5.45
N VAL A 248 9.37 -9.47 6.51
CA VAL A 248 10.71 -10.06 6.53
C VAL A 248 10.71 -11.38 7.30
N HIS A 249 10.22 -11.37 8.56
CA HIS A 249 10.28 -12.52 9.45
C HIS A 249 9.05 -13.44 9.40
N GLY A 250 7.99 -13.06 8.69
CA GLY A 250 6.76 -13.84 8.50
C GLY A 250 6.30 -13.83 7.05
N LYS A 251 7.16 -14.25 6.12
CA LYS A 251 6.93 -14.21 4.69
C LYS A 251 5.53 -14.70 4.31
N PHE A 252 4.78 -13.87 3.60
CA PHE A 252 3.46 -14.20 3.03
C PHE A 252 3.53 -14.47 1.51
N CYS A 253 4.71 -14.79 0.98
CA CYS A 253 4.94 -14.97 -0.45
C CYS A 253 4.10 -16.12 -1.04
N ALA A 254 3.88 -17.19 -0.29
CA ALA A 254 3.08 -18.33 -0.72
C ALA A 254 1.60 -17.98 -1.01
N SER A 255 1.06 -16.96 -0.33
CA SER A 255 -0.31 -16.46 -0.54
C SER A 255 -0.37 -15.10 -1.26
N CYS A 256 0.76 -14.62 -1.81
CA CYS A 256 0.83 -13.30 -2.42
C CYS A 256 0.04 -13.22 -3.72
N ASN A 257 -1.04 -12.46 -3.70
CA ASN A 257 -2.00 -12.26 -4.80
C ASN A 257 -1.74 -11.01 -5.67
N ARG A 258 -0.59 -10.34 -5.52
CA ARG A 258 -0.38 -8.96 -6.00
C ARG A 258 0.64 -8.85 -7.11
N VAL A 259 0.37 -7.87 -8.02
CA VAL A 259 1.34 -7.27 -8.92
C VAL A 259 1.29 -5.74 -8.80
N ARG A 260 2.28 -5.05 -9.35
CA ARG A 260 2.43 -3.60 -9.23
C ARG A 260 2.68 -2.97 -10.59
N LEU A 261 1.97 -1.89 -10.88
CA LEU A 261 2.25 -1.02 -12.01
C LEU A 261 2.75 0.33 -11.48
N THR A 262 3.95 0.71 -11.88
CA THR A 262 4.55 1.99 -11.46
C THR A 262 3.93 3.16 -12.22
N SER A 263 4.17 4.39 -11.78
CA SER A 263 3.73 5.62 -12.45
C SER A 263 4.28 5.73 -13.88
N GLN A 264 5.45 5.16 -14.11
CA GLN A 264 6.12 5.11 -15.40
C GLN A 264 5.69 3.91 -16.27
N GLY A 265 4.68 3.15 -15.85
CA GLY A 265 4.14 2.03 -16.64
C GLY A 265 4.97 0.74 -16.60
N PHE A 266 5.90 0.61 -15.66
CA PHE A 266 6.64 -0.64 -15.49
C PHE A 266 5.86 -1.61 -14.62
N LEU A 267 5.51 -2.78 -15.17
CA LEU A 267 4.84 -3.87 -14.44
C LEU A 267 5.86 -4.69 -13.67
N ARG A 268 5.71 -4.74 -12.35
CA ARG A 268 6.54 -5.54 -11.43
C ARG A 268 5.74 -6.71 -10.87
N PRO A 269 6.18 -7.95 -11.03
CA PRO A 269 5.50 -9.10 -10.43
C PRO A 269 5.69 -9.19 -8.92
N CYS A 270 6.78 -8.63 -8.38
CA CYS A 270 7.11 -8.64 -6.95
C CYS A 270 7.71 -7.30 -6.53
N LEU A 271 7.49 -6.92 -5.27
CA LEU A 271 8.09 -5.72 -4.67
C LEU A 271 9.62 -5.77 -4.67
N ALA A 272 10.17 -6.95 -4.36
CA ALA A 272 11.60 -7.20 -4.23
C ALA A 272 12.31 -7.50 -5.57
N SER A 273 11.57 -7.65 -6.68
CA SER A 273 12.14 -8.00 -7.97
C SER A 273 12.40 -6.78 -8.83
N GLU A 274 13.55 -6.72 -9.48
CA GLU A 274 13.85 -5.77 -10.56
C GLU A 274 13.27 -6.23 -11.92
N ALA A 275 12.99 -7.53 -12.06
CA ALA A 275 12.36 -8.08 -13.24
C ALA A 275 10.94 -7.57 -13.43
N GLY A 276 10.52 -7.45 -14.67
CA GLY A 276 9.20 -6.96 -15.04
C GLY A 276 9.12 -6.60 -16.52
N CYS A 277 8.09 -5.82 -16.88
CA CYS A 277 7.84 -5.42 -18.26
C CYS A 277 7.52 -3.92 -18.33
N ASP A 278 8.11 -3.22 -19.30
CA ASP A 278 7.76 -1.83 -19.61
C ASP A 278 6.52 -1.79 -20.50
N LEU A 279 5.34 -1.75 -19.85
CA LEU A 279 4.06 -1.65 -20.56
C LEU A 279 3.86 -0.29 -21.21
N LYS A 280 4.47 0.80 -20.69
CA LYS A 280 4.41 2.13 -21.32
C LYS A 280 5.11 2.11 -22.68
N ALA A 281 6.29 1.53 -22.76
CA ALA A 281 7.01 1.43 -24.02
C ALA A 281 6.21 0.65 -25.06
N LEU A 282 5.64 -0.50 -24.71
CA LEU A 282 4.76 -1.27 -25.59
C LEU A 282 3.52 -0.47 -26.00
N LEU A 283 2.83 0.16 -25.05
CA LEU A 283 1.62 0.93 -25.33
C LEU A 283 1.87 2.10 -26.27
N ARG A 284 2.96 2.82 -26.07
CA ARG A 284 3.31 4.01 -26.89
C ARG A 284 3.96 3.67 -28.23
N SER A 285 4.49 2.45 -28.39
CA SER A 285 4.90 1.93 -29.70
C SER A 285 3.75 1.44 -30.58
N GLY A 286 2.48 1.53 -30.06
CA GLY A 286 1.30 1.12 -30.80
C GLY A 286 0.93 -0.35 -30.64
N ALA A 287 1.43 -1.03 -29.61
CA ALA A 287 1.07 -2.42 -29.35
C ALA A 287 -0.44 -2.59 -29.21
N SER A 288 -0.95 -3.66 -29.79
CA SER A 288 -2.34 -4.10 -29.67
C SER A 288 -2.68 -4.56 -28.26
N ASP A 289 -3.97 -4.61 -27.93
CA ASP A 289 -4.41 -5.12 -26.63
C ASP A 289 -4.01 -6.58 -26.39
N GLU A 290 -3.91 -7.41 -27.43
CA GLU A 290 -3.48 -8.82 -27.31
C GLU A 290 -1.97 -8.94 -27.02
N GLU A 291 -1.15 -8.07 -27.60
CA GLU A 291 0.28 -8.02 -27.29
C GLU A 291 0.53 -7.54 -25.85
N LEU A 292 -0.19 -6.50 -25.40
CA LEU A 292 -0.16 -6.03 -24.02
C LEU A 292 -0.65 -7.11 -23.03
N LEU A 293 -1.73 -7.82 -23.36
CA LEU A 293 -2.24 -8.95 -22.56
C LEU A 293 -1.21 -10.08 -22.45
N THR A 294 -0.52 -10.38 -23.54
CA THR A 294 0.55 -11.39 -23.56
C THR A 294 1.68 -10.98 -22.63
N ALA A 295 2.15 -9.72 -22.71
CA ALA A 295 3.18 -9.19 -21.83
C ALA A 295 2.77 -9.22 -20.35
N ILE A 296 1.52 -8.82 -20.03
CA ILE A 296 0.97 -8.89 -18.67
C ILE A 296 0.94 -10.34 -18.16
N ARG A 297 0.44 -11.28 -18.97
CA ARG A 297 0.33 -12.71 -18.60
C ARG A 297 1.71 -13.33 -18.36
N THR A 298 2.66 -13.06 -19.24
CA THR A 298 4.04 -13.55 -19.10
C THR A 298 4.67 -13.02 -17.82
N THR A 299 4.58 -11.71 -17.56
CA THR A 299 5.13 -11.11 -16.35
C THR A 299 4.49 -11.68 -15.07
N ILE A 300 3.17 -11.94 -15.08
CA ILE A 300 2.49 -12.56 -13.94
C ILE A 300 2.93 -14.03 -13.78
N TRP A 301 3.07 -14.76 -14.87
CA TRP A 301 3.50 -16.17 -14.85
C TRP A 301 4.91 -16.32 -14.27
N GLU A 302 5.81 -15.42 -14.59
CA GLU A 302 7.20 -15.37 -14.13
C GLU A 302 7.40 -14.81 -12.71
N LYS A 303 6.29 -14.55 -11.98
CA LYS A 303 6.36 -14.04 -10.61
C LYS A 303 7.24 -14.93 -9.74
N PRO A 304 8.29 -14.37 -9.06
CA PRO A 304 9.20 -15.17 -8.23
C PRO A 304 8.45 -15.88 -7.11
N GLN A 305 8.96 -17.02 -6.69
CA GLN A 305 8.36 -17.82 -5.63
C GLN A 305 8.30 -17.03 -4.32
N GLU A 306 9.41 -16.41 -3.94
CA GLU A 306 9.52 -15.58 -2.76
C GLU A 306 10.56 -14.46 -2.94
N HIS A 307 10.59 -13.52 -2.01
CA HIS A 307 11.67 -12.55 -1.88
C HIS A 307 12.75 -13.07 -0.92
N HIS A 308 13.91 -12.42 -0.97
CA HIS A 308 15.07 -12.76 -0.14
C HIS A 308 15.53 -11.54 0.69
N PHE A 309 14.59 -10.87 1.36
CA PHE A 309 14.89 -9.69 2.20
C PHE A 309 15.86 -9.99 3.35
N GLU A 310 15.99 -11.25 3.76
CA GLU A 310 16.98 -11.74 4.72
C GLU A 310 18.41 -11.71 4.17
N LEU A 311 18.59 -11.72 2.85
CA LEU A 311 19.89 -11.66 2.19
C LEU A 311 20.19 -10.21 1.77
N LYS A 312 20.96 -9.47 2.57
CA LYS A 312 21.30 -8.06 2.34
C LYS A 312 21.80 -7.74 0.92
N GLN A 313 22.48 -8.68 0.29
CA GLN A 313 23.03 -8.54 -1.06
C GLN A 313 21.96 -8.46 -2.20
N TYR A 314 20.71 -8.83 -1.92
CA TYR A 314 19.62 -8.78 -2.91
C TYR A 314 18.77 -7.51 -2.81
N ILE A 315 19.20 -6.54 -2.02
CA ILE A 315 18.43 -5.30 -1.84
C ILE A 315 18.92 -4.28 -2.85
N PRO A 316 18.08 -3.85 -3.80
CA PRO A 316 18.43 -2.76 -4.67
C PRO A 316 18.51 -1.48 -3.83
N ALA A 317 19.69 -1.07 -3.46
CA ALA A 317 19.93 0.13 -2.64
C ALA A 317 19.48 1.43 -3.33
N THR A 318 19.15 1.39 -4.63
CA THR A 318 18.97 2.56 -5.47
C THR A 318 17.53 3.01 -5.69
N ARG A 319 16.52 2.20 -5.34
CA ARG A 319 15.11 2.57 -5.57
C ARG A 319 14.34 2.71 -4.27
N GLY A 320 13.91 3.93 -3.98
CA GLY A 320 13.02 4.19 -2.83
C GLY A 320 11.64 3.52 -3.02
N MET A 321 10.98 3.22 -1.91
CA MET A 321 9.66 2.59 -1.86
C MET A 321 8.62 3.35 -2.72
N TYR A 322 8.70 4.66 -2.78
CA TYR A 322 7.81 5.54 -3.55
C TYR A 322 7.83 5.28 -5.07
N ARG A 323 8.96 4.80 -5.62
CA ARG A 323 9.09 4.47 -7.07
C ARG A 323 8.52 3.11 -7.46
N ILE A 324 8.19 2.28 -6.48
CA ILE A 324 7.73 0.90 -6.71
C ILE A 324 6.28 0.66 -6.25
N GLY A 325 5.56 1.72 -5.95
CA GLY A 325 4.15 1.68 -5.57
C GLY A 325 3.93 1.22 -4.13
N GLY A 326 4.70 1.80 -3.24
CA GLY A 326 4.66 1.90 -1.79
C GLY A 326 3.92 0.87 -0.99
#